data_a13b658730fe531ad4ce853c5ce7e201
#
_entry.id   a13b658730fe531ad4ce853c5ce7e201
#
_cell.length_a   1.000
_cell.length_b   1.000
_cell.length_c   1.000
_cell.angle_alpha   90.00
_cell.angle_beta   90.00
_cell.angle_gamma   90.00
#
_symmetry.space_group_name_H-M   'P 1'
#
loop_
_entity.id
_entity.type
_entity.pdbx_description
1 polymer ?
#
loop_
_entity_poly.entity_id
_entity_poly.type
_entity_poly.pdbx_seq_one_letter_code
_entity_poly.pdbx_strand_id
1 'polypeptide(L)'
;MDKIAQALRAVMTEIQAMPEPQQPGAADRKEFALLLSGIATCRKAPGIPVHMGYESLYRCRDQKDAEELKAHLSRLYGIHDRESLEEACMKQYTAGREYEQFMTFWCGAPLFDLEELEEGGRRAFEERISLASMFHPYVQERGFYAWDINECIGLGRKAFACG
;
A
#
# COMPACT_ATOMS: atom_id res chain seq x y z
N MET A 1 -20.67 7.42 -7.09
CA MET A 1 -20.44 6.86 -5.73
C MET A 1 -21.08 5.49 -5.53
N ASP A 2 -22.30 5.23 -5.95
CA ASP A 2 -22.98 3.95 -5.70
C ASP A 2 -22.27 2.70 -6.21
N LYS A 3 -21.64 2.75 -7.38
CA LYS A 3 -20.99 1.56 -7.98
C LYS A 3 -19.76 1.08 -7.20
N ILE A 4 -18.93 2.00 -6.69
CA ILE A 4 -17.75 1.65 -5.89
C ILE A 4 -18.19 1.10 -4.54
N ALA A 5 -19.11 1.77 -3.88
CA ALA A 5 -19.68 1.31 -2.61
C ALA A 5 -20.37 -0.06 -2.75
N GLN A 6 -21.06 -0.29 -3.87
CA GLN A 6 -21.69 -1.58 -4.15
C GLN A 6 -20.66 -2.68 -4.41
N ALA A 7 -19.61 -2.39 -5.19
CA ALA A 7 -18.51 -3.32 -5.44
C ALA A 7 -17.76 -3.69 -4.15
N LEU A 8 -17.47 -2.69 -3.30
CA LEU A 8 -16.83 -2.93 -2.01
C LEU A 8 -17.69 -3.78 -1.07
N ARG A 9 -19.01 -3.52 -1.00
CA ARG A 9 -19.93 -4.36 -0.21
C ARG A 9 -19.96 -5.79 -0.72
N ALA A 10 -19.96 -6.01 -2.03
CA ALA A 10 -19.91 -7.35 -2.61
C ALA A 10 -18.63 -8.08 -2.19
N VAL A 11 -17.46 -7.44 -2.32
CA VAL A 11 -16.17 -7.99 -1.88
C VAL A 11 -16.18 -8.29 -0.38
N MET A 12 -16.69 -7.39 0.44
CA MET A 12 -16.79 -7.62 1.89
C MET A 12 -17.69 -8.82 2.24
N THR A 13 -18.80 -8.99 1.51
CA THR A 13 -19.69 -10.15 1.69
C THR A 13 -18.99 -11.45 1.33
N GLU A 14 -18.20 -11.45 0.23
CA GLU A 14 -17.40 -12.61 -0.17
C GLU A 14 -16.33 -12.95 0.88
N ILE A 15 -15.61 -11.94 1.39
CA ILE A 15 -14.59 -12.13 2.44
C ILE A 15 -15.22 -12.72 3.71
N GLN A 16 -16.40 -12.24 4.12
CA GLN A 16 -17.10 -12.75 5.29
C GLN A 16 -17.63 -14.19 5.11
N ALA A 17 -17.92 -14.59 3.88
CA ALA A 17 -18.36 -15.93 3.55
C ALA A 17 -17.21 -16.92 3.39
N MET A 18 -15.95 -16.45 3.34
CA MET A 18 -14.79 -17.33 3.27
C MET A 18 -14.65 -18.14 4.56
N PRO A 19 -14.32 -19.43 4.46
CA PRO A 19 -13.97 -20.21 5.65
C PRO A 19 -12.76 -19.62 6.36
N GLU A 20 -12.71 -19.74 7.69
CA GLU A 20 -11.53 -19.29 8.44
C GLU A 20 -10.26 -19.87 7.82
N PRO A 21 -9.25 -19.03 7.56
CA PRO A 21 -8.03 -19.49 6.91
C PRO A 21 -7.32 -20.50 7.80
N GLN A 22 -7.10 -21.69 7.28
CA GLN A 22 -6.22 -22.66 7.91
C GLN A 22 -4.81 -22.07 7.96
N GLN A 23 -4.02 -22.43 8.99
CA GLN A 23 -2.64 -21.96 9.08
C GLN A 23 -1.86 -22.33 7.81
N PRO A 24 -1.35 -21.34 7.05
CA PRO A 24 -0.72 -21.63 5.77
C PRO A 24 0.58 -22.42 5.94
N GLY A 25 0.81 -23.39 5.07
CA GLY A 25 2.08 -24.09 4.95
C GLY A 25 3.24 -23.17 4.55
N ALA A 26 4.47 -23.68 4.56
CA ALA A 26 5.63 -22.85 4.22
C ALA A 26 5.62 -22.36 2.76
N ALA A 27 5.12 -23.16 1.81
CA ALA A 27 4.95 -22.79 0.41
C ALA A 27 3.90 -21.69 0.26
N ASP A 28 2.77 -21.84 0.95
CA ASP A 28 1.67 -20.87 0.94
C ASP A 28 2.09 -19.51 1.53
N ARG A 29 2.99 -19.52 2.52
CA ARG A 29 3.53 -18.27 3.10
C ARG A 29 4.37 -17.48 2.12
N LYS A 30 5.16 -18.15 1.28
CA LYS A 30 5.96 -17.49 0.24
C LYS A 30 5.06 -16.87 -0.83
N GLU A 31 4.09 -17.61 -1.29
CA GLU A 31 3.09 -17.13 -2.25
C GLU A 31 2.30 -15.97 -1.67
N PHE A 32 1.80 -16.09 -0.45
CA PHE A 32 1.11 -15.02 0.26
C PHE A 32 1.96 -13.76 0.39
N ALA A 33 3.25 -13.89 0.77
CA ALA A 33 4.17 -12.76 0.85
C ALA A 33 4.38 -12.06 -0.50
N LEU A 34 4.41 -12.80 -1.61
CA LEU A 34 4.47 -12.23 -2.95
C LEU A 34 3.16 -11.53 -3.32
N LEU A 35 2.02 -12.13 -3.02
CA LEU A 35 0.70 -11.57 -3.28
C LEU A 35 0.41 -10.30 -2.47
N LEU A 36 0.94 -10.19 -1.24
CA LEU A 36 0.81 -8.97 -0.43
C LEU A 36 1.34 -7.71 -1.11
N SER A 37 2.31 -7.83 -2.01
CA SER A 37 2.79 -6.71 -2.82
C SER A 37 2.05 -6.55 -4.15
N GLY A 38 1.00 -7.33 -4.39
CA GLY A 38 0.30 -7.39 -5.69
C GLY A 38 -0.18 -6.03 -6.16
N ILE A 39 -0.75 -5.22 -5.28
CA ILE A 39 -1.24 -3.88 -5.62
C ILE A 39 -0.07 -2.97 -6.01
N ALA A 40 1.02 -2.96 -5.22
CA ALA A 40 2.22 -2.17 -5.54
C ALA A 40 2.86 -2.62 -6.86
N THR A 41 2.84 -3.94 -7.16
CA THR A 41 3.38 -4.48 -8.41
C THR A 41 2.53 -4.19 -9.62
N CYS A 42 1.20 -4.19 -9.47
CA CYS A 42 0.26 -3.89 -10.55
C CYS A 42 0.19 -2.38 -10.85
N ARG A 43 0.62 -1.54 -9.92
CA ARG A 43 0.67 -0.10 -10.10
C ARG A 43 1.86 0.25 -10.99
N LYS A 44 1.61 0.42 -12.28
CA LYS A 44 2.61 0.91 -13.23
C LYS A 44 2.97 2.35 -12.87
N ALA A 45 4.09 2.54 -12.18
CA ALA A 45 4.65 3.86 -12.01
C ALA A 45 5.45 4.22 -13.26
N PRO A 46 5.20 5.37 -13.92
CA PRO A 46 6.01 5.82 -15.04
C PRO A 46 7.49 5.91 -14.64
N GLY A 47 8.38 5.37 -15.44
CA GLY A 47 9.83 5.46 -15.23
C GLY A 47 10.43 4.42 -14.29
N ILE A 48 9.72 3.39 -13.87
CA ILE A 48 10.31 2.27 -13.15
C ILE A 48 10.62 1.14 -14.14
N PRO A 49 11.92 0.87 -14.41
CA PRO A 49 12.35 -0.10 -15.40
C PRO A 49 12.35 -1.53 -14.85
N VAL A 50 11.31 -1.96 -14.18
CA VAL A 50 11.25 -3.28 -13.55
C VAL A 50 10.11 -4.09 -14.14
N HIS A 51 10.43 -5.30 -14.60
CA HIS A 51 9.42 -6.31 -14.85
C HIS A 51 8.84 -6.80 -13.52
N MET A 52 7.66 -6.34 -13.22
CA MET A 52 6.97 -6.62 -11.97
C MET A 52 5.92 -7.70 -12.21
N GLY A 53 6.26 -8.94 -11.85
CA GLY A 53 5.27 -10.00 -11.67
C GLY A 53 4.94 -10.15 -10.19
N TYR A 54 3.70 -10.46 -9.85
CA TYR A 54 3.32 -10.84 -8.47
C TYR A 54 3.75 -12.28 -8.13
N GLU A 55 4.04 -13.08 -9.15
CA GLU A 55 4.39 -14.51 -9.01
C GLU A 55 5.86 -14.75 -8.64
N SER A 56 6.71 -13.75 -8.79
CA SER A 56 8.14 -13.87 -8.56
C SER A 56 8.77 -12.58 -8.03
N LEU A 57 10.00 -12.69 -7.52
CA LEU A 57 10.78 -11.51 -7.17
C LEU A 57 11.08 -10.67 -8.41
N TYR A 58 11.18 -9.35 -8.22
CA TYR A 58 11.56 -8.44 -9.30
C TYR A 58 12.94 -8.75 -9.84
N ARG A 59 13.13 -8.49 -11.13
CA ARG A 59 14.44 -8.56 -11.77
C ARG A 59 14.59 -7.35 -12.69
N CYS A 60 15.72 -6.68 -12.59
CA CYS A 60 16.13 -5.72 -13.59
C CYS A 60 16.55 -6.46 -14.87
N ARG A 61 16.28 -5.88 -16.02
CA ARG A 61 16.64 -6.47 -17.33
C ARG A 61 18.14 -6.45 -17.55
N ASP A 62 18.78 -5.38 -17.10
CA ASP A 62 20.20 -5.13 -17.26
C ASP A 62 20.75 -4.23 -16.14
N GLN A 63 22.04 -3.95 -16.20
CA GLN A 63 22.73 -3.10 -15.21
C GLN A 63 22.19 -1.66 -15.20
N LYS A 64 21.81 -1.13 -16.36
CA LYS A 64 21.26 0.22 -16.47
C LYS A 64 19.94 0.34 -15.73
N ASP A 65 19.03 -0.62 -15.91
CA ASP A 65 17.77 -0.67 -15.18
C ASP A 65 18.00 -0.74 -13.66
N ALA A 66 19.02 -1.50 -13.22
CA ALA A 66 19.37 -1.60 -11.80
C ALA A 66 19.87 -0.27 -11.24
N GLU A 67 20.71 0.46 -11.97
CA GLU A 67 21.21 1.76 -11.59
C GLU A 67 20.10 2.82 -11.55
N GLU A 68 19.21 2.84 -12.54
CA GLU A 68 18.05 3.72 -12.57
C GLU A 68 17.12 3.45 -11.39
N LEU A 69 16.90 2.19 -11.03
CA LEU A 69 16.08 1.82 -9.89
C LEU A 69 16.75 2.19 -8.56
N LYS A 70 18.07 2.00 -8.41
CA LYS A 70 18.83 2.48 -7.24
C LYS A 70 18.71 3.99 -7.08
N ALA A 71 18.89 4.75 -8.16
CA ALA A 71 18.74 6.20 -8.15
C ALA A 71 17.31 6.62 -7.76
N HIS A 72 16.30 5.89 -8.22
CA HIS A 72 14.90 6.12 -7.87
C HIS A 72 14.63 5.88 -6.37
N LEU A 73 15.10 4.75 -5.82
CA LEU A 73 14.97 4.41 -4.40
C LEU A 73 15.68 5.43 -3.51
N SER A 74 16.90 5.82 -3.89
CA SER A 74 17.66 6.85 -3.19
C SER A 74 16.93 8.19 -3.16
N ARG A 75 16.47 8.65 -4.31
CA ARG A 75 15.86 9.99 -4.46
C ARG A 75 14.51 10.12 -3.73
N LEU A 76 13.66 9.07 -3.78
CA LEU A 76 12.29 9.15 -3.26
C LEU A 76 12.17 8.67 -1.82
N TYR A 77 13.00 7.71 -1.43
CA TYR A 77 12.87 7.03 -0.15
C TYR A 77 14.13 7.11 0.72
N GLY A 78 15.22 7.69 0.20
CA GLY A 78 16.51 7.75 0.90
C GLY A 78 17.20 6.39 1.06
N ILE A 79 16.83 5.40 0.25
CA ILE A 79 17.33 4.02 0.35
C ILE A 79 18.61 3.88 -0.47
N HIS A 80 19.72 3.61 0.22
CA HIS A 80 21.06 3.45 -0.37
C HIS A 80 21.66 2.07 -0.09
N ASP A 81 21.23 1.44 1.01
CA ASP A 81 21.72 0.18 1.53
C ASP A 81 20.61 -0.53 2.33
N ARG A 82 20.98 -1.63 2.96
CA ARG A 82 20.06 -2.42 3.78
C ARG A 82 19.54 -1.65 4.99
N GLU A 83 20.41 -0.90 5.67
CA GLU A 83 20.05 -0.17 6.89
C GLU A 83 19.01 0.93 6.58
N SER A 84 19.25 1.74 5.56
CA SER A 84 18.30 2.75 5.08
C SER A 84 16.99 2.16 4.55
N LEU A 85 17.02 0.93 3.98
CA LEU A 85 15.80 0.20 3.63
C LEU A 85 15.01 -0.20 4.87
N GLU A 86 15.67 -0.75 5.88
CA GLU A 86 15.04 -1.13 7.15
C GLU A 86 14.41 0.09 7.84
N GLU A 87 15.13 1.22 7.88
CA GLU A 87 14.62 2.50 8.40
C GLU A 87 13.39 3.00 7.61
N ALA A 88 13.44 2.98 6.28
CA ALA A 88 12.33 3.39 5.43
C ALA A 88 11.10 2.51 5.66
N CYS A 89 11.28 1.20 5.78
CA CYS A 89 10.20 0.26 6.09
C CYS A 89 9.63 0.48 7.51
N MET A 90 10.49 0.71 8.50
CA MET A 90 10.04 1.00 9.88
C MET A 90 9.26 2.30 9.95
N LYS A 91 9.72 3.35 9.27
CA LYS A 91 8.98 4.62 9.15
C LYS A 91 7.61 4.41 8.51
N GLN A 92 7.56 3.65 7.42
CA GLN A 92 6.30 3.35 6.73
C GLN A 92 5.35 2.54 7.62
N TYR A 93 5.87 1.61 8.42
CA TYR A 93 5.09 0.78 9.31
C TYR A 93 4.57 1.53 10.54
N THR A 94 5.34 2.48 11.08
CA THR A 94 5.01 3.20 12.33
C THR A 94 4.25 4.51 12.08
N ALA A 95 4.52 5.17 10.95
CA ALA A 95 3.95 6.46 10.57
C ALA A 95 3.83 6.55 9.05
N GLY A 96 3.23 5.52 8.44
CA GLY A 96 2.99 5.48 7.01
C GLY A 96 2.01 6.55 6.58
N ARG A 97 2.25 7.11 5.41
CA ARG A 97 1.44 8.21 4.87
C ARG A 97 -0.04 7.85 4.76
N GLU A 98 -0.34 6.64 4.32
CA GLU A 98 -1.72 6.20 4.12
C GLU A 98 -2.39 5.93 5.48
N TYR A 99 -1.65 5.39 6.45
CA TYR A 99 -2.11 5.25 7.82
C TYR A 99 -2.45 6.61 8.44
N GLU A 100 -1.54 7.59 8.37
CA GLU A 100 -1.75 8.93 8.91
C GLU A 100 -2.95 9.62 8.26
N GLN A 101 -3.07 9.55 6.93
CA GLN A 101 -4.21 10.09 6.21
C GLN A 101 -5.52 9.41 6.64
N PHE A 102 -5.54 8.09 6.72
CA PHE A 102 -6.71 7.36 7.14
C PHE A 102 -7.12 7.69 8.57
N MET A 103 -6.15 7.75 9.50
CA MET A 103 -6.42 8.09 10.90
C MET A 103 -6.97 9.50 11.07
N THR A 104 -6.57 10.46 10.25
CA THR A 104 -7.15 11.81 10.22
C THR A 104 -8.65 11.76 9.93
N PHE A 105 -9.07 10.96 8.96
CA PHE A 105 -10.50 10.79 8.64
C PHE A 105 -11.25 9.94 9.66
N TRP A 106 -10.56 8.99 10.27
CA TRP A 106 -11.11 8.10 11.28
C TRP A 106 -11.47 8.80 12.58
N CYS A 107 -10.63 9.74 13.02
CA CYS A 107 -10.86 10.52 14.22
C CYS A 107 -11.91 11.64 14.03
N GLY A 108 -12.40 11.83 12.82
CA GLY A 108 -13.54 12.73 12.54
C GLY A 108 -13.25 14.23 12.65
N ALA A 109 -11.99 14.62 12.78
CA ALA A 109 -11.61 16.01 12.93
C ALA A 109 -10.70 16.44 11.78
N PRO A 110 -11.22 17.05 10.71
CA PRO A 110 -10.37 17.71 9.74
C PRO A 110 -9.57 18.83 10.41
N LEU A 111 -8.26 18.86 10.16
CA LEU A 111 -7.36 19.90 10.67
C LEU A 111 -7.46 21.23 9.90
N PHE A 112 -8.40 21.34 8.97
CA PHE A 112 -8.58 22.49 8.08
C PHE A 112 -10.07 22.74 7.81
N ASP A 113 -10.41 23.96 7.42
CA ASP A 113 -11.77 24.33 7.07
C ASP A 113 -12.15 23.72 5.71
N LEU A 114 -13.23 22.93 5.70
CA LEU A 114 -13.74 22.32 4.48
C LEU A 114 -14.31 23.34 3.49
N GLU A 115 -14.72 24.52 3.99
CA GLU A 115 -15.26 25.59 3.15
C GLU A 115 -14.18 26.29 2.32
N GLU A 116 -12.91 26.22 2.79
CA GLU A 116 -11.76 26.73 2.05
C GLU A 116 -11.29 25.83 0.91
N LEU A 117 -11.79 24.58 0.84
CA LEU A 117 -11.43 23.64 -0.22
C LEU A 117 -12.20 23.94 -1.51
N GLU A 118 -11.48 23.87 -2.62
CA GLU A 118 -12.10 23.80 -3.94
C GLU A 118 -13.03 22.58 -4.04
N GLU A 119 -14.03 22.65 -4.90
CA GLU A 119 -15.05 21.58 -5.06
C GLU A 119 -14.43 20.19 -5.26
N GLY A 120 -13.35 20.07 -6.05
CA GLY A 120 -12.63 18.81 -6.26
C GLY A 120 -11.98 18.28 -4.99
N GLY A 121 -11.41 19.16 -4.16
CA GLY A 121 -10.82 18.82 -2.87
C GLY A 121 -11.86 18.38 -1.85
N ARG A 122 -12.98 19.10 -1.78
CA ARG A 122 -14.12 18.76 -0.91
C ARG A 122 -14.68 17.38 -1.25
N ARG A 123 -14.93 17.12 -2.52
CA ARG A 123 -15.43 15.82 -2.97
C ARG A 123 -14.48 14.67 -2.64
N ALA A 124 -13.18 14.86 -2.88
CA ALA A 124 -12.16 13.86 -2.53
C ALA A 124 -12.12 13.59 -1.03
N PHE A 125 -12.32 14.62 -0.21
CA PHE A 125 -12.40 14.51 1.24
C PHE A 125 -13.64 13.73 1.69
N GLU A 126 -14.82 14.05 1.16
CA GLU A 126 -16.08 13.34 1.44
C GLU A 126 -16.00 11.86 1.05
N GLU A 127 -15.37 11.56 -0.10
CA GLU A 127 -15.13 10.17 -0.53
C GLU A 127 -14.24 9.41 0.45
N ARG A 128 -13.20 10.04 0.99
CA ARG A 128 -12.31 9.44 1.99
C ARG A 128 -12.98 9.23 3.35
N ILE A 129 -13.77 10.19 3.83
CA ILE A 129 -14.58 10.02 5.04
C ILE A 129 -15.55 8.85 4.87
N SER A 130 -16.23 8.78 3.73
CA SER A 130 -17.16 7.69 3.44
C SER A 130 -16.46 6.33 3.45
N LEU A 131 -15.25 6.25 2.86
CA LEU A 131 -14.43 5.05 2.87
C LEU A 131 -14.00 4.68 4.30
N ALA A 132 -13.47 5.62 5.06
CA ALA A 132 -13.05 5.41 6.44
C ALA A 132 -14.21 4.91 7.31
N SER A 133 -15.38 5.54 7.19
CA SER A 133 -16.59 5.15 7.93
C SER A 133 -17.05 3.73 7.56
N MET A 134 -16.94 3.35 6.30
CA MET A 134 -17.31 2.01 5.82
C MET A 134 -16.41 0.92 6.45
N PHE A 135 -15.11 1.19 6.56
CA PHE A 135 -14.15 0.22 7.08
C PHE A 135 -13.99 0.25 8.60
N HIS A 136 -14.51 1.29 9.28
CA HIS A 136 -14.40 1.43 10.72
C HIS A 136 -14.79 0.17 11.53
N PRO A 137 -15.91 -0.52 11.27
CA PRO A 137 -16.31 -1.70 12.04
C PRO A 137 -15.31 -2.86 11.93
N TYR A 138 -14.51 -2.91 10.87
CA TYR A 138 -13.56 -3.99 10.57
C TYR A 138 -12.14 -3.69 11.07
N VAL A 139 -11.76 -2.42 11.01
CA VAL A 139 -10.40 -1.99 11.37
C VAL A 139 -10.30 -1.73 12.86
N GLN A 140 -11.34 -1.14 13.46
CA GLN A 140 -11.40 -0.80 14.89
C GLN A 140 -10.10 -0.14 15.40
N GLU A 141 -9.58 -0.59 16.54
CA GLU A 141 -8.35 -0.08 17.15
C GLU A 141 -7.06 -0.59 16.48
N ARG A 142 -7.15 -1.53 15.54
CA ARG A 142 -5.99 -2.15 14.88
C ARG A 142 -5.26 -1.22 13.91
N GLY A 143 -5.96 -0.19 13.43
CA GLY A 143 -5.42 0.75 12.44
C GLY A 143 -5.45 0.20 10.99
N PHE A 144 -5.29 1.11 10.04
CA PHE A 144 -5.34 0.80 8.60
C PHE A 144 -3.92 0.73 8.03
N TYR A 145 -3.27 -0.42 8.16
CA TYR A 145 -1.88 -0.63 7.75
C TYR A 145 -1.71 -1.36 6.42
N ALA A 146 -2.79 -1.85 5.82
CA ALA A 146 -2.68 -2.75 4.66
C ALA A 146 -1.91 -2.13 3.50
N TRP A 147 -2.09 -0.83 3.25
CA TRP A 147 -1.40 -0.12 2.19
C TRP A 147 0.08 0.10 2.51
N ASP A 148 0.38 0.51 3.73
CA ASP A 148 1.75 0.77 4.18
C ASP A 148 2.58 -0.52 4.21
N ILE A 149 1.99 -1.64 4.63
CA ILE A 149 2.62 -2.97 4.55
C ILE A 149 2.89 -3.35 3.09
N ASN A 150 1.92 -3.13 2.19
CA ASN A 150 2.09 -3.40 0.76
C ASN A 150 3.24 -2.56 0.16
N GLU A 151 3.36 -1.29 0.52
CA GLU A 151 4.47 -0.43 0.10
C GLU A 151 5.82 -0.92 0.65
N CYS A 152 5.91 -1.30 1.94
CA CYS A 152 7.12 -1.88 2.52
C CYS A 152 7.60 -3.11 1.75
N ILE A 153 6.69 -4.04 1.44
CA ILE A 153 7.02 -5.23 0.66
C ILE A 153 7.46 -4.85 -0.75
N GLY A 154 6.79 -3.87 -1.36
CA GLY A 154 7.16 -3.31 -2.66
C GLY A 154 8.56 -2.70 -2.67
N LEU A 155 8.93 -1.95 -1.64
CA LEU A 155 10.29 -1.38 -1.47
C LEU A 155 11.34 -2.48 -1.32
N GLY A 156 11.10 -3.47 -0.46
CA GLY A 156 12.00 -4.61 -0.28
C GLY A 156 12.22 -5.39 -1.57
N ARG A 157 11.17 -5.61 -2.36
CA ARG A 157 11.29 -6.29 -3.68
C ARG A 157 12.09 -5.48 -4.70
N LYS A 158 11.90 -4.15 -4.73
CA LYS A 158 12.67 -3.25 -5.60
C LYS A 158 14.15 -3.22 -5.19
N ALA A 159 14.42 -3.09 -3.89
CA ALA A 159 15.79 -3.11 -3.37
C ALA A 159 16.49 -4.44 -3.70
N PHE A 160 15.82 -5.58 -3.51
CA PHE A 160 16.33 -6.89 -3.88
C PHE A 160 16.65 -7.00 -5.39
N ALA A 161 15.86 -6.37 -6.25
CA ALA A 161 16.09 -6.39 -7.70
C ALA A 161 17.34 -5.64 -8.14
N CYS A 162 17.82 -4.71 -7.33
CA CYS A 162 19.01 -3.91 -7.61
C CYS A 162 20.30 -4.55 -7.08
N GLY A 163 20.22 -5.53 -6.17
CA GLY A 163 21.36 -6.17 -5.50
C GLY A 163 21.81 -5.42 -4.26
#